data_943264e58434fd32b7c0b92a77b034a9
#
_entry.id   943264e58434fd32b7c0b92a77b034a9
#
_cell.length_a   1.000
_cell.length_b   1.000
_cell.length_c   1.000
_cell.angle_alpha   90.00
_cell.angle_beta   90.00
_cell.angle_gamma   90.00
#
_symmetry.space_group_name_H-M   'P 1'
#
loop_
_entity.id
_entity.type
_entity.pdbx_description
1 polymer ?
#
loop_
_entity_poly.entity_id
_entity_poly.type
_entity_poly.pdbx_seq_one_letter_code
_entity_poly.pdbx_strand_id
1 'polypeptide(L)' 'MNRDELDGKGQALKGRLKQAAGDLTNDPALHDEGVVDEAAGETQRAIGQAKRKVGKTIEDIGKAIKK' A
#
# COMPACT_ATOMS: atom_id res chain seq x y z
N MET A 1 6.54 1.51 11.38
CA MET A 1 5.73 1.17 10.20
C MET A 1 4.52 0.36 10.65
N ASN A 2 3.31 0.74 10.27
CA ASN A 2 2.14 -0.04 10.66
C ASN A 2 1.93 -1.23 9.72
N ARG A 3 1.03 -2.13 10.11
CA ARG A 3 0.78 -3.37 9.38
C ARG A 3 0.29 -3.12 7.95
N ASP A 4 -0.58 -2.11 7.77
CA ASP A 4 -1.12 -1.78 6.44
C ASP A 4 -0.01 -1.35 5.48
N GLU A 5 0.96 -0.57 5.96
CA GLU A 5 2.11 -0.15 5.14
C GLU A 5 2.97 -1.33 4.75
N LEU A 6 3.24 -2.25 5.69
CA LEU A 6 4.06 -3.43 5.44
C LEU A 6 3.36 -4.38 4.45
N ASP A 7 2.08 -4.64 4.66
CA ASP A 7 1.30 -5.50 3.77
C ASP A 7 1.19 -4.89 2.38
N GLY A 8 1.02 -3.57 2.29
CA GLY A 8 0.95 -2.86 1.02
C GLY A 8 2.26 -2.95 0.24
N LYS A 9 3.41 -2.80 0.91
CA LYS A 9 4.72 -2.96 0.28
C LYS A 9 4.93 -4.38 -0.26
N GLY A 10 4.56 -5.38 0.53
CA GLY A 10 4.68 -6.78 0.13
C GLY A 10 3.80 -7.09 -1.07
N GLN A 11 2.57 -6.58 -1.08
CA GLN A 11 1.64 -6.78 -2.20
C GLN A 11 2.09 -6.04 -3.46
N ALA A 12 2.61 -4.82 -3.33
CA ALA A 12 3.12 -4.08 -4.47
C ALA A 12 4.33 -4.78 -5.09
N LEU A 13 5.25 -5.30 -4.27
CA LEU A 13 6.39 -6.05 -4.75
C LEU A 13 5.95 -7.33 -5.49
N LYS A 14 4.99 -8.04 -4.93
CA LYS A 14 4.41 -9.23 -5.57
C LYS A 14 3.82 -8.88 -6.94
N GLY A 15 3.14 -7.74 -7.02
CA GLY A 15 2.58 -7.25 -8.28
C GLY A 15 3.66 -6.98 -9.32
N ARG A 16 4.76 -6.37 -8.94
CA ARG A 16 5.89 -6.12 -9.84
C ARG A 16 6.54 -7.41 -10.33
N LEU A 17 6.67 -8.40 -9.45
CA LEU A 17 7.19 -9.72 -9.83
C LEU A 17 6.28 -10.41 -10.84
N LYS A 18 4.97 -10.32 -10.67
CA LYS A 18 4.00 -10.87 -11.63
C LYS A 18 4.08 -10.17 -12.99
N GLN A 19 4.25 -8.85 -13.00
CA GLN A 19 4.42 -8.09 -14.23
C GLN A 19 5.67 -8.55 -14.98
N ALA A 20 6.79 -8.69 -14.29
CA ALA A 20 8.04 -9.15 -14.88
C ALA A 20 7.91 -10.58 -15.41
N ALA A 21 7.29 -11.47 -14.66
CA ALA A 21 7.08 -12.85 -15.11
C ALA A 21 6.14 -12.89 -16.31
N GLY A 22 5.09 -12.08 -16.32
CA GLY A 22 4.17 -11.98 -17.45
C GLY A 22 4.86 -11.50 -18.71
N ASP A 23 5.74 -10.49 -18.59
CA ASP A 23 6.50 -9.95 -19.73
C ASP A 23 7.49 -10.98 -20.28
N LEU A 24 8.19 -11.71 -19.41
CA LEU A 24 9.17 -12.72 -19.81
C LEU A 24 8.53 -13.93 -20.49
N THR A 25 7.29 -14.26 -20.11
CA THR A 25 6.59 -15.43 -20.66
C THR A 25 5.55 -15.06 -21.71
N ASN A 26 5.44 -13.78 -22.08
CA ASN A 26 4.40 -13.28 -22.99
C ASN A 26 3.00 -13.65 -22.51
N ASP A 27 2.75 -13.49 -21.21
CA ASP A 27 1.46 -13.74 -20.59
C ASP A 27 0.84 -12.40 -20.14
N PRO A 28 0.02 -11.76 -21.02
CA PRO A 28 -0.58 -10.47 -20.67
C PRO A 28 -1.57 -10.55 -19.50
N ALA A 29 -2.21 -11.70 -19.30
CA ALA A 29 -3.10 -11.88 -18.16
C ALA A 29 -2.33 -11.82 -16.83
N LEU A 30 -1.17 -12.45 -16.78
CA LEU A 30 -0.31 -12.41 -15.59
C LEU A 30 0.25 -11.01 -15.35
N HIS A 31 0.66 -10.32 -16.42
CA HIS A 31 1.10 -8.93 -16.33
C HIS A 31 0.00 -8.04 -15.73
N ASP A 32 -1.23 -8.16 -16.25
CA ASP A 32 -2.36 -7.36 -15.78
C ASP A 32 -2.72 -7.67 -14.33
N GLU A 33 -2.65 -8.94 -13.94
CA GLU A 33 -2.84 -9.33 -12.54
C GLU A 33 -1.81 -8.67 -11.64
N GLY A 34 -0.56 -8.58 -12.09
CA GLY A 34 0.49 -7.87 -11.38
C GLY A 34 0.23 -6.38 -11.23
N VAL A 35 -0.32 -5.75 -12.28
CA VAL A 35 -0.69 -4.32 -12.23
C VAL A 35 -1.77 -4.10 -11.16
N VAL A 36 -2.77 -4.97 -11.09
CA VAL A 36 -3.83 -4.89 -10.07
C VAL A 36 -3.25 -5.06 -8.67
N ASP A 37 -2.38 -6.05 -8.47
CA ASP A 37 -1.73 -6.30 -7.18
C ASP A 37 -0.86 -5.12 -6.74
N GLU A 38 -0.12 -4.52 -7.65
CA GLU A 38 0.71 -3.35 -7.36
C GLU A 38 -0.16 -2.17 -6.94
N ALA A 39 -1.22 -1.89 -7.69
CA ALA A 39 -2.15 -0.81 -7.39
C ALA A 39 -2.84 -1.02 -6.03
N ALA A 40 -3.26 -2.24 -5.73
CA ALA A 40 -3.87 -2.58 -4.44
C ALA A 40 -2.88 -2.39 -3.28
N GLY A 41 -1.62 -2.81 -3.47
CA GLY A 41 -0.56 -2.63 -2.48
C GLY A 41 -0.26 -1.17 -2.21
N GLU A 42 -0.14 -0.36 -3.25
CA GLU A 42 0.10 1.08 -3.12
C GLU A 42 -1.07 1.78 -2.43
N THR A 43 -2.31 1.41 -2.73
CA THR A 43 -3.51 1.93 -2.07
C THR A 43 -3.49 1.58 -0.59
N GLN A 44 -3.19 0.34 -0.24
CA GLN A 44 -3.12 -0.11 1.15
C GLN A 44 -2.03 0.65 1.93
N ARG A 45 -0.89 0.86 1.31
CA ARG A 45 0.20 1.64 1.89
C ARG A 45 -0.23 3.08 2.15
N ALA A 46 -0.91 3.70 1.20
CA ALA A 46 -1.42 5.07 1.34
C ALA A 46 -2.44 5.17 2.46
N ILE A 47 -3.34 4.18 2.59
CA ILE A 47 -4.31 4.11 3.68
C ILE A 47 -3.59 4.03 5.03
N GLY A 48 -2.56 3.20 5.14
CA GLY A 48 -1.77 3.09 6.36
C GLY A 48 -1.13 4.40 6.78
N GLN A 49 -0.55 5.12 5.81
CA GLN A 49 0.04 6.44 6.06
C GLN A 49 -1.01 7.47 6.47
N ALA A 50 -2.18 7.46 5.82
CA ALA A 50 -3.28 8.36 6.14
C ALA A 50 -3.80 8.12 7.56
N LYS A 51 -3.97 6.86 7.96
CA LYS A 51 -4.40 6.49 9.31
C LYS A 51 -3.42 7.03 10.36
N ARG A 52 -2.13 6.92 10.11
CA ARG A 52 -1.10 7.40 11.02
C ARG A 52 -1.16 8.92 11.17
N LYS A 53 -1.32 9.65 10.06
CA LYS A 53 -1.43 11.10 10.07
C LYS A 53 -2.68 11.58 10.80
N VAL A 54 -3.83 10.93 10.54
CA VAL A 54 -5.10 11.25 11.21
C VAL A 54 -4.99 11.00 12.71
N GLY A 55 -4.40 9.89 13.12
CA GLY A 55 -4.18 9.59 14.53
C GLY A 55 -3.36 10.64 15.23
N LYS A 56 -2.27 11.10 14.60
CA LYS A 56 -1.42 12.15 15.14
C LYS A 56 -2.19 13.47 15.27
N THR A 57 -2.98 13.84 14.27
CA THR A 57 -3.79 15.07 14.29
C THR A 57 -4.80 15.05 15.43
N ILE A 58 -5.49 13.93 15.63
CA ILE A 58 -6.45 13.75 16.72
C ILE A 58 -5.74 13.88 18.07
N GLU A 59 -4.57 13.30 18.23
CA GLU A 59 -3.75 13.39 19.44
C GLU A 59 -3.35 14.83 19.72
N ASP A 60 -2.90 15.57 18.71
CA ASP A 60 -2.50 16.97 18.85
C ASP A 60 -3.69 17.85 19.26
N ILE A 61 -4.87 17.63 18.67
CA ILE A 61 -6.11 18.32 19.05
C ILE A 61 -6.49 18.01 20.50
N GLY A 62 -6.38 16.76 20.89
CA GLY A 62 -6.65 16.33 22.27
C GLY A 62 -5.77 17.03 23.28
N LYS A 63 -4.48 17.18 22.98
CA LYS A 63 -3.54 17.92 23.82
C LYS A 63 -3.88 19.40 23.90
N ALA A 64 -4.32 20.01 22.82
CA ALA A 64 -4.70 21.41 22.79
C ALA A 64 -5.96 21.69 23.61
N ILE A 65 -6.89 20.76 23.66
CA ILE A 65 -8.15 20.89 24.41
C ILE A 65 -7.95 20.65 25.92
N LYS A 66 -6.92 19.94 26.30
CA LYS A 66 -6.65 19.53 27.69
C LYS A 66 -6.05 20.63 28.55
N LYS A 67 -6.19 21.86 28.25
CA LYS A 67 -5.69 22.96 29.08
C LYS A 67 -6.56 23.19 30.32
#